data_56b91ac2e11796a8af7822ebecfe075b
#
_entry.id   56b91ac2e11796a8af7822ebecfe075b
#
_cell.length_a   1.000
_cell.length_b   1.000
_cell.length_c   1.000
_cell.angle_alpha   90.00
_cell.angle_beta   90.00
_cell.angle_gamma   90.00
#
_symmetry.space_group_name_H-M   'P 1'
#
loop_
_entity.id
_entity.type
_entity.pdbx_description
1 polymer ?
#
loop_
_entity_poly.entity_id
_entity_poly.type
_entity_poly.pdbx_seq_one_letter_code
_entity_poly.pdbx_strand_id
1 'polypeptide(L)'
;MRHIIQTATAILLLTANMQGLYAKTFLPPEEVKTIKVGDTKVTWLQDNGSKQRAAIFPGVPQSLLDSLGVADGIPSSMSTFLVEREGKQILFDTGLGKVGSRLLPLLESLGIKPEDIKYLYLTHFHGDHIGGMLDGDKVVFPNAEVYASKKEYEAWMNMPPEKNRQAVKTMKAYKERLHLFEFGDTLPGNIIAMDAAGHTPGHTAFLAGKALIAGDIMHGVALQLVRPDVCPTYDMDKDAAIASRKRILSYAKKNGLLLCGMHFPAPAFLKLDK
;
A
#
# COMPACT_ATOMS: atom_id res chain seq x y z
N MET A 1 59.41 51.09 31.86
CA MET A 1 58.60 51.36 30.66
C MET A 1 58.30 50.02 30.01
N ARG A 2 57.08 49.52 30.21
CA ARG A 2 56.63 48.25 29.64
C ARG A 2 55.73 48.53 28.44
N HIS A 3 56.14 48.02 27.28
CA HIS A 3 55.37 48.09 26.07
C HIS A 3 54.28 46.99 26.11
N ILE A 4 53.02 47.41 26.09
CA ILE A 4 51.89 46.51 25.91
C ILE A 4 51.64 46.38 24.41
N ILE A 5 51.89 45.17 23.89
CA ILE A 5 51.50 44.79 22.52
C ILE A 5 50.05 44.33 22.57
N GLN A 6 49.14 45.08 21.96
CA GLN A 6 47.78 44.67 21.73
C GLN A 6 47.75 43.82 20.47
N THR A 7 47.51 42.55 20.60
CA THR A 7 47.17 41.65 19.49
C THR A 7 45.70 41.77 19.22
N ALA A 8 45.34 42.38 18.11
CA ALA A 8 44.00 42.40 17.59
C ALA A 8 43.67 41.05 16.95
N THR A 9 42.81 40.26 17.61
CA THR A 9 42.29 39.03 17.06
C THR A 9 41.13 39.38 16.12
N ALA A 10 41.36 39.24 14.83
CA ALA A 10 40.32 39.38 13.81
C ALA A 10 39.39 38.17 13.89
N ILE A 11 38.18 38.39 14.39
CA ILE A 11 37.11 37.38 14.34
C ILE A 11 36.54 37.45 12.91
N LEU A 12 36.92 36.46 12.10
CA LEU A 12 36.33 36.24 10.79
C LEU A 12 34.93 35.61 10.99
N LEU A 13 33.90 36.44 10.91
CA LEU A 13 32.50 35.98 10.85
C LEU A 13 32.28 35.29 9.50
N LEU A 14 32.43 33.98 9.46
CA LEU A 14 31.85 33.16 8.41
C LEU A 14 30.33 33.12 8.61
N THR A 15 29.63 34.02 7.92
CA THR A 15 28.20 33.86 7.67
C THR A 15 28.03 32.67 6.71
N ALA A 16 27.97 31.47 7.24
CA ALA A 16 27.55 30.32 6.47
C ALA A 16 26.09 30.54 6.06
N ASN A 17 25.87 30.63 4.75
CA ASN A 17 24.57 30.64 4.12
C ASN A 17 23.80 29.38 4.52
N MET A 18 22.99 29.46 5.57
CA MET A 18 22.10 28.40 6.02
C MET A 18 20.77 28.37 5.23
N GLN A 19 20.85 28.56 3.92
CA GLN A 19 19.73 28.31 3.02
C GLN A 19 20.10 27.10 2.16
N GLY A 20 19.64 25.92 2.57
CA GLY A 20 19.72 24.74 1.71
C GLY A 20 20.16 23.42 2.32
N LEU A 21 20.31 23.30 3.64
CA LEU A 21 20.32 22.00 4.28
C LEU A 21 18.93 21.71 4.88
N TYR A 22 17.95 21.49 4.03
CA TYR A 22 16.89 20.57 4.40
C TYR A 22 17.61 19.23 4.58
N ALA A 23 17.85 18.84 5.80
CA ALA A 23 18.24 17.49 6.14
C ALA A 23 17.25 16.58 5.41
N LYS A 24 17.73 15.82 4.41
CA LYS A 24 16.99 14.66 3.92
C LYS A 24 16.69 13.88 5.19
N THR A 25 15.46 13.91 5.65
CA THR A 25 15.02 13.11 6.77
C THR A 25 15.26 11.68 6.28
N PHE A 26 16.32 11.07 6.74
CA PHE A 26 16.59 9.66 6.49
C PHE A 26 15.43 8.94 7.16
N LEU A 27 14.44 8.57 6.37
CA LEU A 27 13.39 7.67 6.82
C LEU A 27 14.08 6.37 7.24
N PRO A 28 13.69 5.79 8.37
CA PRO A 28 14.31 4.55 8.83
C PRO A 28 14.28 3.52 7.71
N PRO A 29 15.37 2.74 7.50
CA PRO A 29 15.42 1.69 6.46
C PRO A 29 14.28 0.69 6.55
N GLU A 30 13.62 0.62 7.71
CA GLU A 30 12.52 -0.28 8.04
C GLU A 30 11.19 0.03 7.33
N GLU A 31 11.04 1.22 6.74
CA GLU A 31 9.78 1.68 6.12
C GLU A 31 9.78 1.60 4.60
N VAL A 32 10.94 1.35 4.00
CA VAL A 32 11.11 1.12 2.56
C VAL A 32 11.96 -0.12 2.37
N LYS A 33 11.45 -1.09 1.63
CA LYS A 33 12.24 -2.28 1.28
C LYS A 33 12.02 -2.66 -0.17
N THR A 34 13.12 -2.77 -0.90
CA THR A 34 13.09 -3.21 -2.30
C THR A 34 13.63 -4.62 -2.42
N ILE A 35 12.92 -5.46 -3.16
CA ILE A 35 13.37 -6.80 -3.53
C ILE A 35 13.16 -7.03 -5.03
N LYS A 36 13.98 -7.91 -5.60
CA LYS A 36 13.81 -8.39 -6.97
C LYS A 36 13.39 -9.85 -6.95
N VAL A 37 12.30 -10.16 -7.65
CA VAL A 37 11.80 -11.52 -7.80
C VAL A 37 11.51 -11.80 -9.29
N GLY A 38 12.33 -12.67 -9.88
CA GLY A 38 12.33 -12.85 -11.34
C GLY A 38 12.73 -11.56 -12.07
N ASP A 39 11.91 -11.12 -13.00
CA ASP A 39 12.04 -9.90 -13.79
C ASP A 39 11.33 -8.67 -13.16
N THR A 40 10.79 -8.82 -11.99
CA THR A 40 10.01 -7.80 -11.30
C THR A 40 10.78 -7.25 -10.11
N LYS A 41 10.88 -5.93 -10.00
CA LYS A 41 11.37 -5.23 -8.82
C LYS A 41 10.17 -4.69 -8.06
N VAL A 42 10.08 -5.03 -6.77
CA VAL A 42 8.98 -4.61 -5.89
C VAL A 42 9.58 -3.81 -4.75
N THR A 43 9.12 -2.58 -4.59
CA THR A 43 9.44 -1.71 -3.46
C THR A 43 8.21 -1.59 -2.56
N TRP A 44 8.33 -2.08 -1.35
CA TRP A 44 7.36 -1.88 -0.29
C TRP A 44 7.53 -0.49 0.32
N LEU A 45 6.43 0.19 0.56
CA LEU A 45 6.34 1.50 1.18
C LEU A 45 5.33 1.41 2.33
N GLN A 46 5.79 1.60 3.58
CA GLN A 46 4.91 1.56 4.74
C GLN A 46 4.25 2.92 4.95
N ASP A 47 3.03 3.06 4.47
CA ASP A 47 2.25 4.30 4.62
C ASP A 47 1.91 4.58 6.09
N ASN A 48 1.55 3.53 6.82
CA ASN A 48 1.32 3.57 8.26
C ASN A 48 1.61 2.19 8.85
N GLY A 49 1.78 2.11 10.15
CA GLY A 49 2.06 0.85 10.82
C GLY A 49 1.30 0.73 12.12
N SER A 50 0.65 -0.41 12.34
CA SER A 50 0.00 -0.69 13.60
C SER A 50 -0.24 -2.19 13.79
N LYS A 51 -0.70 -2.54 14.98
CA LYS A 51 -1.32 -3.83 15.24
C LYS A 51 -2.82 -3.73 15.00
N GLN A 52 -3.42 -4.74 14.40
CA GLN A 52 -4.87 -4.89 14.35
C GLN A 52 -5.39 -5.39 15.71
N ARG A 53 -6.51 -4.86 16.16
CA ARG A 53 -7.17 -5.37 17.35
C ARG A 53 -7.87 -6.69 17.03
N ALA A 54 -7.83 -7.65 17.93
CA ALA A 54 -8.52 -8.93 17.77
C ALA A 54 -10.04 -8.79 17.56
N ALA A 55 -10.63 -7.71 18.08
CA ALA A 55 -12.06 -7.40 17.94
C ALA A 55 -12.53 -7.23 16.49
N ILE A 56 -11.64 -6.97 15.53
CA ILE A 56 -12.03 -6.94 14.12
C ILE A 56 -12.31 -8.33 13.56
N PHE A 57 -11.92 -9.40 14.27
CA PHE A 57 -12.15 -10.80 13.92
C PHE A 57 -13.17 -11.45 14.88
N PRO A 58 -14.46 -11.19 14.69
CA PRO A 58 -15.49 -11.68 15.62
C PRO A 58 -15.52 -13.21 15.67
N GLY A 59 -15.71 -13.76 16.88
CA GLY A 59 -15.81 -15.19 17.11
C GLY A 59 -14.48 -15.95 17.20
N VAL A 60 -13.34 -15.26 17.12
CA VAL A 60 -12.04 -15.88 17.34
C VAL A 60 -11.83 -16.09 18.85
N PRO A 61 -11.58 -17.34 19.31
CA PRO A 61 -11.35 -17.60 20.73
C PRO A 61 -10.05 -16.95 21.23
N GLN A 62 -10.08 -16.41 22.47
CA GLN A 62 -8.89 -15.85 23.10
C GLN A 62 -7.74 -16.85 23.15
N SER A 63 -8.04 -18.12 23.46
CA SER A 63 -7.04 -19.20 23.50
C SER A 63 -6.28 -19.40 22.19
N LEU A 64 -6.91 -19.15 21.04
CA LEU A 64 -6.22 -19.17 19.76
C LEU A 64 -5.27 -17.96 19.61
N LEU A 65 -5.72 -16.77 19.99
CA LEU A 65 -4.86 -15.57 19.98
C LEU A 65 -3.65 -15.74 20.91
N ASP A 66 -3.85 -16.32 22.10
CA ASP A 66 -2.80 -16.63 23.06
C ASP A 66 -1.79 -17.62 22.47
N SER A 67 -2.28 -18.71 21.84
CA SER A 67 -1.44 -19.75 21.23
C SER A 67 -0.61 -19.22 20.04
N LEU A 68 -1.11 -18.20 19.35
CA LEU A 68 -0.41 -17.53 18.24
C LEU A 68 0.50 -16.39 18.73
N GLY A 69 0.51 -16.06 20.01
CA GLY A 69 1.28 -14.96 20.58
C GLY A 69 0.82 -13.56 20.12
N VAL A 70 -0.47 -13.43 19.76
CA VAL A 70 -1.05 -12.18 19.23
C VAL A 70 -2.21 -11.62 20.06
N ALA A 71 -2.30 -12.02 21.32
CA ALA A 71 -3.33 -11.56 22.25
C ALA A 71 -3.33 -10.04 22.44
N ASP A 72 -2.15 -9.41 22.47
CA ASP A 72 -1.96 -7.95 22.62
C ASP A 72 -2.09 -7.18 21.29
N GLY A 73 -2.53 -7.85 20.24
CA GLY A 73 -2.74 -7.29 18.90
C GLY A 73 -1.99 -8.07 17.82
N ILE A 74 -2.64 -8.16 16.68
CA ILE A 74 -2.16 -8.91 15.52
C ILE A 74 -1.26 -7.99 14.70
N PRO A 75 0.03 -8.34 14.46
CA PRO A 75 0.93 -7.52 13.65
C PRO A 75 0.34 -7.22 12.27
N SER A 76 0.37 -5.95 11.87
CA SER A 76 -0.19 -5.46 10.61
C SER A 76 0.55 -4.21 10.15
N SER A 77 0.24 -3.73 8.95
CA SER A 77 0.66 -2.43 8.42
C SER A 77 -0.46 -1.86 7.54
N MET A 78 -0.29 -0.61 7.11
CA MET A 78 -0.90 -0.06 5.91
C MET A 78 0.25 0.17 4.92
N SER A 79 0.21 -0.50 3.80
CA SER A 79 1.31 -0.53 2.85
C SER A 79 0.84 -0.21 1.44
N THR A 80 1.75 0.37 0.65
CA THR A 80 1.61 0.49 -0.79
C THR A 80 2.83 -0.17 -1.45
N PHE A 81 2.72 -0.47 -2.73
CA PHE A 81 3.81 -1.11 -3.45
C PHE A 81 4.09 -0.37 -4.75
N LEU A 82 5.38 -0.10 -4.99
CA LEU A 82 5.86 0.37 -6.26
C LEU A 82 6.51 -0.80 -7.01
N VAL A 83 5.99 -1.11 -8.18
CA VAL A 83 6.47 -2.23 -9.00
C VAL A 83 7.11 -1.70 -10.27
N GLU A 84 8.33 -2.13 -10.52
CA GLU A 84 9.02 -1.88 -11.78
C GLU A 84 9.08 -3.17 -12.59
N ARG A 85 8.43 -3.15 -13.76
CA ARG A 85 8.34 -4.28 -14.67
C ARG A 85 8.15 -3.82 -16.11
N GLU A 86 8.87 -4.43 -17.06
CA GLU A 86 8.80 -4.12 -18.49
C GLU A 86 8.91 -2.61 -18.78
N GLY A 87 9.87 -1.95 -18.11
CA GLY A 87 10.14 -0.52 -18.27
C GLY A 87 9.05 0.40 -17.72
N LYS A 88 8.05 -0.15 -17.02
CA LYS A 88 6.99 0.63 -16.36
C LYS A 88 7.18 0.63 -14.85
N GLN A 89 6.89 1.78 -14.26
CA GLN A 89 6.79 1.96 -12.82
C GLN A 89 5.32 2.16 -12.45
N ILE A 90 4.79 1.27 -11.63
CA ILE A 90 3.37 1.16 -11.31
C ILE A 90 3.22 1.25 -9.79
N LEU A 91 2.43 2.23 -9.33
CA LEU A 91 2.06 2.34 -7.93
C LEU A 91 0.76 1.54 -7.70
N PHE A 92 0.75 0.69 -6.68
CA PHE A 92 -0.42 -0.06 -6.25
C PHE A 92 -0.98 0.54 -4.97
N ASP A 93 -2.19 1.12 -5.06
CA ASP A 93 -2.87 1.87 -4.03
C ASP A 93 -2.11 3.12 -3.55
N THR A 94 -2.76 3.95 -2.76
CA THR A 94 -2.21 5.25 -2.36
C THR A 94 -2.24 5.51 -0.86
N GLY A 95 -2.52 4.48 -0.07
CA GLY A 95 -2.55 4.61 1.38
C GLY A 95 -3.66 5.50 1.90
N LEU A 96 -3.50 5.95 3.14
CA LEU A 96 -4.51 6.66 3.91
C LEU A 96 -4.76 8.10 3.44
N GLY A 97 -3.74 8.76 2.88
CA GLY A 97 -3.83 10.10 2.27
C GLY A 97 -4.19 11.26 3.22
N LYS A 98 -4.00 11.11 4.53
CA LYS A 98 -4.30 12.13 5.53
C LYS A 98 -3.19 12.19 6.58
N VAL A 99 -3.38 12.97 7.63
CA VAL A 99 -2.43 13.06 8.74
C VAL A 99 -2.04 11.64 9.20
N GLY A 100 -0.74 11.36 9.18
CA GLY A 100 -0.16 10.06 9.50
C GLY A 100 0.16 9.18 8.27
N SER A 101 -0.30 9.54 7.05
CA SER A 101 0.15 8.92 5.82
C SER A 101 1.58 9.32 5.49
N ARG A 102 2.37 8.36 5.03
CA ARG A 102 3.80 8.52 4.73
C ARG A 102 4.15 8.27 3.27
N LEU A 103 3.18 7.91 2.43
CA LEU A 103 3.44 7.58 1.02
C LEU A 103 4.23 8.67 0.30
N LEU A 104 3.81 9.94 0.38
CA LEU A 104 4.48 11.03 -0.34
C LEU A 104 5.92 11.26 0.15
N PRO A 105 6.20 11.38 1.46
CA PRO A 105 7.57 11.42 1.96
C PRO A 105 8.43 10.20 1.57
N LEU A 106 7.83 9.00 1.51
CA LEU A 106 8.54 7.79 1.11
C LEU A 106 8.89 7.80 -0.38
N LEU A 107 7.97 8.23 -1.26
CA LEU A 107 8.26 8.43 -2.68
C LEU A 107 9.36 9.49 -2.87
N GLU A 108 9.29 10.60 -2.16
CA GLU A 108 10.32 11.65 -2.20
C GLU A 108 11.69 11.12 -1.78
N SER A 109 11.76 10.27 -0.75
CA SER A 109 13.02 9.63 -0.32
C SER A 109 13.66 8.75 -1.39
N LEU A 110 12.85 8.24 -2.32
CA LEU A 110 13.28 7.51 -3.51
C LEU A 110 13.57 8.41 -4.72
N GLY A 111 13.41 9.73 -4.57
CA GLY A 111 13.57 10.71 -5.65
C GLY A 111 12.40 10.73 -6.62
N ILE A 112 11.24 10.20 -6.23
CA ILE A 112 10.04 10.08 -7.05
C ILE A 112 9.04 11.15 -6.61
N LYS A 113 8.60 11.98 -7.54
CA LYS A 113 7.54 12.96 -7.33
C LYS A 113 6.18 12.36 -7.72
N PRO A 114 5.08 12.85 -7.17
CA PRO A 114 3.73 12.41 -7.58
C PRO A 114 3.49 12.53 -9.09
N GLU A 115 4.07 13.55 -9.73
CA GLU A 115 3.97 13.79 -11.18
C GLU A 115 4.71 12.73 -12.03
N ASP A 116 5.64 12.00 -11.41
CA ASP A 116 6.41 10.95 -12.09
C ASP A 116 5.62 9.63 -12.18
N ILE A 117 4.62 9.45 -11.33
CA ILE A 117 3.74 8.27 -11.35
C ILE A 117 2.85 8.32 -12.58
N LYS A 118 3.05 7.37 -13.50
CA LYS A 118 2.29 7.25 -14.76
C LYS A 118 1.23 6.16 -14.73
N TYR A 119 1.34 5.20 -13.83
CA TYR A 119 0.42 4.09 -13.68
C TYR A 119 0.06 3.91 -12.20
N LEU A 120 -1.23 3.95 -11.91
CA LEU A 120 -1.78 3.74 -10.58
C LEU A 120 -2.85 2.63 -10.66
N TYR A 121 -2.59 1.51 -10.01
CA TYR A 121 -3.50 0.37 -9.98
C TYR A 121 -4.17 0.27 -8.61
N LEU A 122 -5.48 0.19 -8.62
CA LEU A 122 -6.28 0.14 -7.40
C LEU A 122 -6.76 -1.29 -7.15
N THR A 123 -6.43 -1.83 -5.97
CA THR A 123 -6.92 -3.13 -5.55
C THR A 123 -8.41 -3.07 -5.26
N HIS A 124 -8.86 -2.00 -4.59
CA HIS A 124 -10.26 -1.71 -4.27
C HIS A 124 -10.43 -0.26 -3.76
N PHE A 125 -11.64 0.13 -3.37
CA PHE A 125 -11.96 1.55 -3.09
C PHE A 125 -12.14 1.89 -1.60
N HIS A 126 -11.61 1.11 -0.67
CA HIS A 126 -11.56 1.55 0.73
C HIS A 126 -10.65 2.77 0.91
N GLY A 127 -10.91 3.53 1.98
CA GLY A 127 -10.31 4.83 2.20
C GLY A 127 -8.79 4.81 2.39
N ASP A 128 -8.24 3.72 2.88
CA ASP A 128 -6.80 3.50 3.06
C ASP A 128 -6.08 2.94 1.82
N HIS A 129 -6.81 2.81 0.70
CA HIS A 129 -6.28 2.45 -0.62
C HIS A 129 -6.38 3.61 -1.62
N ILE A 130 -7.46 4.39 -1.57
CA ILE A 130 -7.67 5.54 -2.45
C ILE A 130 -7.45 6.89 -1.75
N GLY A 131 -7.11 6.89 -0.47
CA GLY A 131 -7.03 8.10 0.35
C GLY A 131 -5.97 9.09 -0.13
N GLY A 132 -4.83 8.60 -0.60
CA GLY A 132 -3.74 9.43 -1.10
C GLY A 132 -3.93 9.98 -2.51
N MET A 133 -5.02 9.66 -3.20
CA MET A 133 -5.28 10.14 -4.55
C MET A 133 -5.67 11.62 -4.60
N LEU A 134 -6.27 12.14 -3.52
CA LEU A 134 -6.70 13.54 -3.42
C LEU A 134 -6.17 14.20 -2.15
N ASP A 135 -5.72 15.45 -2.28
CA ASP A 135 -5.50 16.39 -1.17
C ASP A 135 -6.58 17.47 -1.24
N GLY A 136 -7.59 17.36 -0.38
CA GLY A 136 -8.82 18.13 -0.51
C GLY A 136 -9.53 17.83 -1.85
N ASP A 137 -9.55 18.80 -2.76
CA ASP A 137 -10.08 18.66 -4.11
C ASP A 137 -8.98 18.53 -5.17
N LYS A 138 -7.72 18.62 -4.75
CA LYS A 138 -6.57 18.58 -5.67
C LYS A 138 -6.16 17.14 -5.95
N VAL A 139 -5.98 16.82 -7.24
CA VAL A 139 -5.42 15.55 -7.69
C VAL A 139 -3.94 15.46 -7.29
N VAL A 140 -3.55 14.39 -6.61
CA VAL A 140 -2.18 14.19 -6.12
C VAL A 140 -1.27 13.62 -7.21
N PHE A 141 -1.76 12.70 -8.03
CA PHE A 141 -1.01 12.05 -9.12
C PHE A 141 -1.53 12.53 -10.48
N PRO A 142 -1.17 13.77 -10.94
CA PRO A 142 -1.83 14.43 -12.07
C PRO A 142 -1.56 13.77 -13.42
N ASN A 143 -0.52 12.96 -13.52
CA ASN A 143 -0.12 12.30 -14.76
C ASN A 143 -0.42 10.78 -14.76
N ALA A 144 -1.07 10.27 -13.72
CA ALA A 144 -1.33 8.84 -13.60
C ALA A 144 -2.55 8.41 -14.41
N GLU A 145 -2.37 7.39 -15.24
CA GLU A 145 -3.45 6.55 -15.77
C GLU A 145 -3.86 5.59 -14.65
N VAL A 146 -5.13 5.65 -14.25
CA VAL A 146 -5.68 4.92 -13.10
C VAL A 146 -6.41 3.69 -13.61
N TYR A 147 -6.07 2.53 -13.06
CA TYR A 147 -6.69 1.25 -13.42
C TYR A 147 -7.47 0.70 -12.24
N ALA A 148 -8.73 0.39 -12.45
CA ALA A 148 -9.63 -0.17 -11.45
C ALA A 148 -10.54 -1.24 -12.05
N SER A 149 -10.95 -2.22 -11.22
CA SER A 149 -11.91 -3.22 -11.66
C SER A 149 -13.25 -2.55 -12.00
N LYS A 150 -13.81 -2.88 -13.15
CA LYS A 150 -15.16 -2.44 -13.54
C LYS A 150 -16.20 -2.86 -12.50
N LYS A 151 -16.09 -4.08 -11.99
CA LYS A 151 -16.97 -4.60 -10.95
C LYS A 151 -16.88 -3.79 -9.65
N GLU A 152 -15.67 -3.36 -9.26
CA GLU A 152 -15.45 -2.47 -8.10
C GLU A 152 -16.12 -1.11 -8.34
N TYR A 153 -15.81 -0.52 -9.49
CA TYR A 153 -16.36 0.78 -9.86
C TYR A 153 -17.89 0.78 -9.86
N GLU A 154 -18.52 -0.17 -10.57
CA GLU A 154 -19.98 -0.26 -10.66
C GLU A 154 -20.63 -0.48 -9.29
N ALA A 155 -20.07 -1.36 -8.46
CA ALA A 155 -20.59 -1.61 -7.13
C ALA A 155 -20.53 -0.35 -6.26
N TRP A 156 -19.36 0.32 -6.19
CA TRP A 156 -19.21 1.50 -5.36
C TRP A 156 -20.02 2.70 -5.85
N MET A 157 -20.13 2.91 -7.18
CA MET A 157 -20.94 4.02 -7.71
C MET A 157 -22.43 3.85 -7.40
N ASN A 158 -22.89 2.62 -7.17
CA ASN A 158 -24.29 2.32 -6.82
C ASN A 158 -24.55 2.18 -5.30
N MET A 159 -23.53 2.33 -4.44
CA MET A 159 -23.73 2.33 -2.98
C MET A 159 -24.40 3.64 -2.51
N PRO A 160 -25.04 3.60 -1.33
CA PRO A 160 -25.58 4.82 -0.70
C PRO A 160 -24.49 5.88 -0.46
N PRO A 161 -24.82 7.19 -0.59
CA PRO A 161 -23.84 8.28 -0.50
C PRO A 161 -23.01 8.32 0.80
N GLU A 162 -23.55 7.83 1.91
CA GLU A 162 -22.85 7.75 3.19
C GLU A 162 -21.68 6.75 3.15
N LYS A 163 -21.71 5.76 2.26
CA LYS A 163 -20.67 4.75 2.08
C LYS A 163 -19.69 5.07 0.97
N ASN A 164 -20.14 5.71 -0.12
CA ASN A 164 -19.35 5.85 -1.35
C ASN A 164 -18.79 7.25 -1.62
N ARG A 165 -19.06 8.24 -0.77
CA ARG A 165 -18.70 9.66 -1.01
C ARG A 165 -17.25 9.84 -1.43
N GLN A 166 -16.32 9.18 -0.74
CA GLN A 166 -14.89 9.27 -1.07
C GLN A 166 -14.59 8.64 -2.43
N ALA A 167 -15.09 7.43 -2.69
CA ALA A 167 -14.89 6.73 -3.96
C ALA A 167 -15.45 7.53 -5.13
N VAL A 168 -16.68 8.03 -5.02
CA VAL A 168 -17.32 8.85 -6.07
C VAL A 168 -16.51 10.13 -6.34
N LYS A 169 -16.10 10.84 -5.27
CA LYS A 169 -15.29 12.06 -5.41
C LYS A 169 -13.97 11.77 -6.11
N THR A 170 -13.27 10.72 -5.68
CA THR A 170 -11.96 10.34 -6.21
C THR A 170 -12.06 9.89 -7.68
N MET A 171 -12.96 8.97 -7.99
CA MET A 171 -13.11 8.48 -9.36
C MET A 171 -13.56 9.58 -10.32
N LYS A 172 -14.42 10.52 -9.86
CA LYS A 172 -14.80 11.69 -10.64
C LYS A 172 -13.60 12.61 -10.96
N ALA A 173 -12.68 12.79 -10.02
CA ALA A 173 -11.49 13.62 -10.22
C ALA A 173 -10.51 13.03 -11.26
N TYR A 174 -10.49 11.71 -11.38
CA TYR A 174 -9.63 10.99 -12.35
C TYR A 174 -10.38 10.50 -13.61
N LYS A 175 -11.63 10.87 -13.81
CA LYS A 175 -12.51 10.29 -14.86
C LYS A 175 -11.91 10.24 -16.26
N GLU A 176 -11.08 11.23 -16.65
CA GLU A 176 -10.47 11.32 -17.98
C GLU A 176 -9.26 10.36 -18.15
N ARG A 177 -8.77 9.79 -17.07
CA ARG A 177 -7.62 8.86 -17.02
C ARG A 177 -7.96 7.57 -16.28
N LEU A 178 -9.25 7.29 -16.06
CA LEU A 178 -9.73 6.08 -15.41
C LEU A 178 -10.01 4.99 -16.45
N HIS A 179 -9.30 3.89 -16.32
CA HIS A 179 -9.44 2.69 -17.14
C HIS A 179 -10.07 1.57 -16.33
N LEU A 180 -11.22 1.10 -16.78
CA LEU A 180 -11.91 -0.02 -16.14
C LEU A 180 -11.55 -1.32 -16.83
N PHE A 181 -11.07 -2.30 -16.04
CA PHE A 181 -10.69 -3.63 -16.53
C PHE A 181 -11.62 -4.72 -16.00
N GLU A 182 -11.61 -5.86 -16.67
CA GLU A 182 -12.24 -7.11 -16.20
C GLU A 182 -11.21 -8.05 -15.59
N PHE A 183 -11.64 -8.96 -14.74
CA PHE A 183 -10.76 -9.99 -14.21
C PHE A 183 -10.22 -10.89 -15.32
N GLY A 184 -8.93 -11.16 -15.31
CA GLY A 184 -8.22 -11.90 -16.33
C GLY A 184 -7.52 -11.01 -17.37
N ASP A 185 -7.83 -9.71 -17.42
CA ASP A 185 -7.15 -8.79 -18.33
C ASP A 185 -5.67 -8.67 -18.01
N THR A 186 -4.88 -8.47 -19.06
CA THR A 186 -3.46 -8.13 -18.98
C THR A 186 -3.30 -6.64 -19.17
N LEU A 187 -2.84 -5.99 -18.13
CA LEU A 187 -2.67 -4.54 -18.04
C LEU A 187 -1.23 -4.12 -18.42
N PRO A 188 -0.95 -2.81 -18.62
CA PRO A 188 0.40 -2.31 -18.86
C PRO A 188 1.43 -2.83 -17.84
N GLY A 189 2.65 -3.16 -18.29
CA GLY A 189 3.66 -3.84 -17.49
C GLY A 189 3.48 -5.36 -17.41
N ASN A 190 2.63 -5.93 -18.26
CA ASN A 190 2.28 -7.36 -18.29
C ASN A 190 1.79 -7.83 -16.90
N ILE A 191 0.87 -7.06 -16.32
CA ILE A 191 0.24 -7.30 -15.03
C ILE A 191 -1.12 -7.95 -15.27
N ILE A 192 -1.37 -9.10 -14.65
CA ILE A 192 -2.67 -9.80 -14.77
C ILE A 192 -3.56 -9.42 -13.60
N ALA A 193 -4.76 -8.93 -13.90
CA ALA A 193 -5.80 -8.64 -12.92
C ALA A 193 -6.51 -9.92 -12.50
N MET A 194 -6.34 -10.34 -11.25
CA MET A 194 -6.91 -11.57 -10.72
C MET A 194 -8.12 -11.27 -9.83
N ASP A 195 -9.21 -11.99 -10.03
CA ASP A 195 -10.36 -11.93 -9.14
C ASP A 195 -9.95 -12.26 -7.70
N ALA A 196 -10.18 -11.34 -6.77
CA ALA A 196 -10.02 -11.52 -5.34
C ALA A 196 -11.26 -10.99 -4.58
N ALA A 197 -12.40 -10.93 -5.27
CA ALA A 197 -13.65 -10.39 -4.73
C ALA A 197 -14.08 -11.04 -3.41
N GLY A 198 -14.75 -10.25 -2.58
CA GLY A 198 -15.29 -10.65 -1.28
C GLY A 198 -14.98 -9.63 -0.19
N HIS A 199 -13.73 -9.20 -0.05
CA HIS A 199 -13.40 -8.07 0.80
C HIS A 199 -14.17 -6.81 0.34
N THR A 200 -14.10 -6.51 -0.95
CA THR A 200 -15.05 -5.66 -1.66
C THR A 200 -15.58 -6.40 -2.89
N PRO A 201 -16.66 -5.89 -3.54
CA PRO A 201 -17.27 -6.60 -4.68
C PRO A 201 -16.33 -6.84 -5.86
N GLY A 202 -15.40 -5.94 -6.11
CA GLY A 202 -14.44 -6.02 -7.21
C GLY A 202 -12.98 -6.05 -6.77
N HIS A 203 -12.70 -6.41 -5.50
CA HIS A 203 -11.34 -6.52 -4.99
C HIS A 203 -10.46 -7.35 -5.91
N THR A 204 -9.31 -6.81 -6.27
CA THR A 204 -8.38 -7.34 -7.28
C THR A 204 -7.03 -7.62 -6.66
N ALA A 205 -6.49 -8.81 -6.92
CA ALA A 205 -5.06 -9.08 -6.75
C ALA A 205 -4.36 -8.96 -8.12
N PHE A 206 -3.11 -8.49 -8.12
CA PHE A 206 -2.37 -8.27 -9.37
C PHE A 206 -1.13 -9.16 -9.44
N LEU A 207 -1.07 -10.01 -10.46
CA LEU A 207 0.07 -10.86 -10.71
C LEU A 207 1.10 -10.12 -11.58
N ALA A 208 2.25 -9.82 -11.01
CA ALA A 208 3.39 -9.17 -11.64
C ALA A 208 4.58 -10.16 -11.73
N GLY A 209 4.61 -11.01 -12.74
CA GLY A 209 5.62 -12.06 -12.90
C GLY A 209 5.62 -13.04 -11.72
N LYS A 210 6.62 -12.95 -10.83
CA LYS A 210 6.72 -13.78 -9.62
C LYS A 210 6.27 -13.07 -8.34
N ALA A 211 5.81 -11.83 -8.43
CA ALA A 211 5.18 -11.11 -7.35
C ALA A 211 3.65 -11.10 -7.51
N LEU A 212 2.92 -11.19 -6.42
CA LEU A 212 1.47 -11.09 -6.39
C LEU A 212 1.08 -10.01 -5.37
N ILE A 213 0.64 -8.86 -5.87
CA ILE A 213 0.09 -7.78 -5.05
C ILE A 213 -1.32 -8.22 -4.66
N ALA A 214 -1.48 -8.57 -3.39
CA ALA A 214 -2.63 -9.33 -2.92
C ALA A 214 -3.76 -8.45 -2.36
N GLY A 215 -3.53 -7.13 -2.24
CA GLY A 215 -4.50 -6.25 -1.60
C GLY A 215 -4.83 -6.72 -0.18
N ASP A 216 -6.12 -6.75 0.11
CA ASP A 216 -6.68 -7.02 1.42
C ASP A 216 -7.23 -8.44 1.58
N ILE A 217 -6.55 -9.43 0.99
CA ILE A 217 -6.95 -10.83 1.21
C ILE A 217 -6.75 -11.29 2.65
N MET A 218 -5.88 -10.61 3.41
CA MET A 218 -5.65 -10.85 4.84
C MET A 218 -5.34 -9.55 5.58
N HIS A 219 -5.96 -9.37 6.75
CA HIS A 219 -5.73 -8.26 7.69
C HIS A 219 -4.97 -8.70 8.95
N GLY A 220 -4.82 -9.99 9.15
CA GLY A 220 -4.10 -10.59 10.27
C GLY A 220 -3.42 -11.87 9.82
N VAL A 221 -2.23 -11.75 9.24
CA VAL A 221 -1.48 -12.87 8.63
C VAL A 221 -1.30 -14.02 9.62
N ALA A 222 -0.86 -13.73 10.86
CA ALA A 222 -0.64 -14.77 11.88
C ALA A 222 -1.90 -15.62 12.16
N LEU A 223 -3.08 -14.99 12.11
CA LEU A 223 -4.36 -15.66 12.34
C LEU A 223 -4.88 -16.33 11.06
N GLN A 224 -4.91 -15.59 9.95
CA GLN A 224 -5.61 -16.02 8.73
C GLN A 224 -4.83 -17.03 7.88
N LEU A 225 -3.52 -17.21 8.12
CA LEU A 225 -2.77 -18.35 7.56
C LEU A 225 -3.18 -19.67 8.22
N VAL A 226 -3.44 -19.66 9.53
CA VAL A 226 -3.87 -20.84 10.28
C VAL A 226 -5.38 -21.09 10.14
N ARG A 227 -6.15 -20.02 10.10
CA ARG A 227 -7.61 -20.02 9.99
C ARG A 227 -8.06 -19.13 8.83
N PRO A 228 -7.89 -19.59 7.58
CA PRO A 228 -8.27 -18.79 6.40
C PRO A 228 -9.78 -18.57 6.26
N ASP A 229 -10.58 -19.23 7.06
CA ASP A 229 -12.03 -19.05 7.20
C ASP A 229 -12.43 -17.89 8.12
N VAL A 230 -11.48 -17.29 8.85
CA VAL A 230 -11.75 -16.13 9.70
C VAL A 230 -11.79 -14.85 8.88
N CYS A 231 -12.87 -14.08 9.02
CA CYS A 231 -13.06 -12.80 8.32
C CYS A 231 -13.01 -11.63 9.28
N PRO A 232 -12.32 -10.52 8.90
CA PRO A 232 -12.46 -9.26 9.59
C PRO A 232 -13.87 -8.68 9.35
N THR A 233 -14.26 -7.73 10.21
CA THR A 233 -15.54 -7.01 10.07
C THR A 233 -15.64 -6.18 8.78
N TYR A 234 -14.53 -5.99 8.09
CA TYR A 234 -14.42 -5.23 6.85
C TYR A 234 -14.78 -6.03 5.59
N ASP A 235 -14.77 -7.37 5.66
CA ASP A 235 -15.15 -8.23 4.52
C ASP A 235 -16.64 -8.04 4.23
N MET A 236 -16.97 -7.48 3.06
CA MET A 236 -18.34 -7.16 2.66
C MET A 236 -19.15 -8.41 2.30
N ASP A 237 -18.49 -9.43 1.72
CA ASP A 237 -19.01 -10.77 1.48
C ASP A 237 -18.02 -11.79 2.05
N LYS A 238 -18.34 -12.32 3.22
CA LYS A 238 -17.44 -13.22 3.96
C LYS A 238 -17.18 -14.54 3.23
N ASP A 239 -18.17 -15.11 2.59
CA ASP A 239 -18.02 -16.41 1.91
C ASP A 239 -17.15 -16.23 0.66
N ALA A 240 -17.37 -15.19 -0.11
CA ALA A 240 -16.53 -14.83 -1.25
C ALA A 240 -15.10 -14.47 -0.82
N ALA A 241 -14.92 -13.72 0.28
CA ALA A 241 -13.61 -13.37 0.83
C ALA A 241 -12.81 -14.62 1.26
N ILE A 242 -13.45 -15.57 1.93
CA ILE A 242 -12.86 -16.87 2.31
C ILE A 242 -12.44 -17.65 1.07
N ALA A 243 -13.32 -17.75 0.08
CA ALA A 243 -13.05 -18.47 -1.16
C ALA A 243 -11.87 -17.83 -1.94
N SER A 244 -11.86 -16.51 -2.08
CA SER A 244 -10.79 -15.76 -2.73
C SER A 244 -9.46 -15.92 -1.97
N ARG A 245 -9.46 -15.76 -0.64
CA ARG A 245 -8.29 -15.96 0.21
C ARG A 245 -7.67 -17.34 0.00
N LYS A 246 -8.47 -18.40 0.14
CA LYS A 246 -8.02 -19.79 -0.04
C LYS A 246 -7.45 -20.02 -1.45
N ARG A 247 -8.13 -19.52 -2.48
CA ARG A 247 -7.71 -19.64 -3.88
C ARG A 247 -6.39 -18.92 -4.14
N ILE A 248 -6.27 -17.67 -3.69
CA ILE A 248 -5.06 -16.85 -3.90
C ILE A 248 -3.86 -17.43 -3.15
N LEU A 249 -4.03 -17.83 -1.88
CA LEU A 249 -2.97 -18.47 -1.11
C LEU A 249 -2.50 -19.79 -1.73
N SER A 250 -3.44 -20.64 -2.16
CA SER A 250 -3.14 -21.91 -2.85
C SER A 250 -2.40 -21.66 -4.17
N TYR A 251 -2.84 -20.68 -4.96
CA TYR A 251 -2.20 -20.31 -6.20
C TYR A 251 -0.77 -19.78 -5.97
N ALA A 252 -0.59 -18.90 -4.99
CA ALA A 252 0.71 -18.36 -4.63
C ALA A 252 1.69 -19.46 -4.17
N LYS A 253 1.23 -20.35 -3.29
CA LYS A 253 2.02 -21.49 -2.83
C LYS A 253 2.43 -22.40 -3.99
N LYS A 254 1.48 -22.84 -4.83
CA LYS A 254 1.71 -23.73 -5.98
C LYS A 254 2.75 -23.15 -6.97
N ASN A 255 2.72 -21.84 -7.19
CA ASN A 255 3.57 -21.16 -8.18
C ASN A 255 4.84 -20.55 -7.57
N GLY A 256 5.05 -20.69 -6.25
CA GLY A 256 6.20 -20.13 -5.53
C GLY A 256 6.28 -18.60 -5.61
N LEU A 257 5.12 -17.92 -5.55
CA LEU A 257 5.02 -16.48 -5.68
C LEU A 257 5.38 -15.78 -4.37
N LEU A 258 5.88 -14.56 -4.49
CA LEU A 258 5.99 -13.62 -3.40
C LEU A 258 4.67 -12.88 -3.26
N LEU A 259 3.99 -13.05 -2.14
CA LEU A 259 2.81 -12.27 -1.78
C LEU A 259 3.23 -10.91 -1.22
N CYS A 260 2.56 -9.85 -1.67
CA CYS A 260 2.72 -8.47 -1.22
C CYS A 260 1.33 -7.99 -0.77
N GLY A 261 1.08 -7.96 0.53
CA GLY A 261 -0.27 -7.63 1.05
C GLY A 261 -0.29 -6.30 1.76
N MET A 262 -1.35 -5.50 1.54
CA MET A 262 -1.44 -4.13 2.07
C MET A 262 -1.46 -4.08 3.60
N HIS A 263 -2.07 -5.08 4.23
CA HIS A 263 -2.13 -5.21 5.69
C HIS A 263 -1.23 -6.29 6.28
N PHE A 264 -0.27 -6.79 5.52
CA PHE A 264 0.70 -7.73 6.08
C PHE A 264 1.65 -7.01 7.05
N PRO A 265 2.21 -7.72 8.06
CA PRO A 265 3.22 -7.10 8.92
C PRO A 265 4.45 -6.70 8.11
N ALA A 266 5.11 -5.61 8.52
CA ALA A 266 6.32 -5.10 7.88
C ALA A 266 7.38 -6.23 7.72
N PRO A 267 8.02 -6.33 6.56
CA PRO A 267 7.96 -5.45 5.37
C PRO A 267 6.90 -5.87 4.33
N ALA A 268 5.81 -6.45 4.74
CA ALA A 268 4.63 -6.82 3.98
C ALA A 268 4.85 -7.79 2.80
N PHE A 269 5.96 -8.53 2.84
CA PHE A 269 6.28 -9.62 1.94
C PHE A 269 6.09 -10.97 2.63
N LEU A 270 5.42 -11.89 1.95
CA LEU A 270 5.20 -13.24 2.43
C LEU A 270 5.49 -14.27 1.34
N LYS A 271 6.32 -15.25 1.64
CA LYS A 271 6.51 -16.43 0.81
C LYS A 271 5.97 -17.64 1.55
N LEU A 272 5.10 -18.38 0.91
CA LEU A 272 4.54 -19.61 1.48
C LEU A 272 5.47 -20.78 1.16
N ASP A 273 5.81 -21.57 2.17
CA ASP A 273 6.59 -22.79 1.99
C ASP A 273 5.83 -23.78 1.09
N LYS A 274 6.59 -24.55 0.30
CA LYS A 274 6.07 -25.52 -0.64
C LYS A 274 5.32 -26.67 0.05
#